data_b24d1de159f69174b13d50b52c1ce7ac
#
_entry.id   b24d1de159f69174b13d50b52c1ce7ac
#
_cell.length_a   1.000
_cell.length_b   1.000
_cell.length_c   1.000
_cell.angle_alpha   90.00
_cell.angle_beta   90.00
_cell.angle_gamma   90.00
#
_symmetry.space_group_name_H-M   'P 1'
#
loop_
_entity.id
_entity.type
_entity.pdbx_description
1 polymer ?
#
loop_
_entity_poly.entity_id
_entity_poly.type
_entity_poly.pdbx_seq_one_letter_code
_entity_poly.pdbx_strand_id
1 'polypeptide(L)'
;MFRTINLESNKKLILLILDGWGISSDKDKSAIDQAKTPFYDSLINNYPNAQLLTHGESVGLPKGQMGNSEVGHMNIGAGRIVFQELAKINKEIETGSFRNNKKLNELVDNAISNQKNIHLIGLLSDGGVHSHVSHLYELIDLIESKNSNSTFIHAFTDGRDVDPKSGINHIKKLITYLKHKNTELASICGRYFAMDRDKRWDRVKIAYDLLVNGIGSISNDPLESIEISYEQGVTDEFIKPIVISENNKTPNAKIIDGDLVVFFNFRTDRGRQLTEVLTQYNLDEFGMRKMDLSFLTMTSYNDDYENVSTIYENENLKDTLGEVLANKNKKQIRIAETEKYPHVTFFFNGGFEEKFNGEKRILCQSPKVATYDLKPEMSANEIANSIIAEIKNDYADFICLNFANPDMVGHTGNFNAAVQACEAVDKCTKQVVEEALKKNYSIVIIADHGNSDVMVNNDGTPNTAHTINPVPIIILDKDYDNVKNGILADVAPTILKIIGIEKPSKMTGKYLV
;
A
#
# COMPACT_ATOMS: atom_id res chain seq x y z
N MET A 1 -41.06 11.55 31.11
CA MET A 1 -40.85 11.37 29.66
C MET A 1 -39.92 12.51 29.17
N PHE A 2 -38.63 12.35 29.37
CA PHE A 2 -37.63 13.35 28.97
C PHE A 2 -37.30 13.11 27.49
N ARG A 3 -37.76 14.00 26.62
CA ARG A 3 -37.28 14.09 25.24
C ARG A 3 -35.83 14.57 25.30
N THR A 4 -34.87 13.68 25.12
CA THR A 4 -33.51 14.04 24.75
C THR A 4 -33.60 14.72 23.39
N ILE A 5 -33.53 16.04 23.36
CA ILE A 5 -33.32 16.79 22.15
C ILE A 5 -31.86 16.47 21.79
N ASN A 6 -31.66 15.56 20.83
CA ASN A 6 -30.39 15.45 20.11
C ASN A 6 -30.21 16.76 19.35
N LEU A 7 -29.58 17.74 19.96
CA LEU A 7 -28.97 18.86 19.24
C LEU A 7 -27.80 18.24 18.46
N GLU A 8 -28.04 17.87 17.21
CA GLU A 8 -26.93 17.63 16.28
C GLU A 8 -26.08 18.89 16.32
N SER A 9 -24.89 18.77 16.84
CA SER A 9 -23.90 19.85 16.89
C SER A 9 -23.61 20.23 15.44
N ASN A 10 -24.01 21.44 15.04
CA ASN A 10 -23.77 21.94 13.67
C ASN A 10 -22.36 22.55 13.54
N LYS A 11 -21.38 21.93 14.24
CA LYS A 11 -19.98 22.34 14.18
C LYS A 11 -19.41 22.07 12.79
N LYS A 12 -18.63 23.02 12.31
CA LYS A 12 -17.80 22.91 11.09
C LYS A 12 -16.38 22.59 11.50
N LEU A 13 -15.66 21.87 10.65
CA LEU A 13 -14.30 21.45 10.96
C LEU A 13 -13.37 21.52 9.75
N ILE A 14 -12.15 21.98 9.97
CA ILE A 14 -11.05 21.91 9.01
C ILE A 14 -10.02 20.90 9.51
N LEU A 15 -9.68 19.92 8.68
CA LEU A 15 -8.52 19.06 8.80
C LEU A 15 -7.40 19.67 7.92
N LEU A 16 -6.33 20.12 8.56
CA LEU A 16 -5.10 20.60 7.92
C LEU A 16 -4.05 19.49 8.01
N ILE A 17 -3.54 19.04 6.87
CA ILE A 17 -2.47 18.05 6.79
C ILE A 17 -1.21 18.76 6.32
N LEU A 18 -0.21 18.82 7.22
CA LEU A 18 1.12 19.35 6.94
C LEU A 18 2.00 18.18 6.48
N ASP A 19 1.97 17.87 5.19
CA ASP A 19 2.58 16.65 4.62
C ASP A 19 4.09 16.60 4.91
N GLY A 20 4.57 15.49 5.48
CA GLY A 20 5.98 15.34 5.81
C GLY A 20 6.46 16.06 7.09
N TRP A 21 5.53 16.59 7.92
CA TRP A 21 5.85 17.35 9.15
C TRP A 21 5.99 16.40 10.36
N GLY A 22 7.15 15.74 10.49
CA GLY A 22 7.45 14.87 11.63
C GLY A 22 7.92 15.62 12.88
N ILE A 23 8.04 14.91 13.99
CA ILE A 23 8.60 15.41 15.25
C ILE A 23 9.98 14.80 15.45
N SER A 24 11.03 15.61 15.30
CA SER A 24 12.41 15.18 15.43
C SER A 24 12.86 15.03 16.90
N SER A 25 13.72 14.06 17.14
CA SER A 25 14.51 13.98 18.38
C SER A 25 15.86 14.73 18.28
N ASP A 26 16.30 15.04 17.06
CA ASP A 26 17.57 15.74 16.75
C ASP A 26 17.25 17.02 15.96
N LYS A 27 17.20 18.15 16.68
CA LYS A 27 16.81 19.44 16.11
C LYS A 27 17.78 19.98 15.07
N ASP A 28 19.05 19.58 15.15
CA ASP A 28 20.08 20.05 14.21
C ASP A 28 19.90 19.43 12.82
N LYS A 29 19.28 18.27 12.76
CA LYS A 29 18.97 17.54 11.51
C LYS A 29 17.56 17.85 10.94
N SER A 30 16.75 18.59 11.68
CA SER A 30 15.37 18.90 11.34
C SER A 30 15.25 20.24 10.66
N ALA A 31 14.75 20.28 9.43
CA ALA A 31 14.43 21.53 8.75
C ALA A 31 13.27 22.26 9.43
N ILE A 32 12.35 21.53 10.05
CA ILE A 32 11.21 22.06 10.79
C ILE A 32 11.68 22.85 12.01
N ASP A 33 12.59 22.24 12.82
CA ASP A 33 13.10 22.89 14.04
C ASP A 33 14.06 24.06 13.74
N GLN A 34 14.71 24.08 12.55
CA GLN A 34 15.57 25.17 12.10
C GLN A 34 14.78 26.29 11.39
N ALA A 35 13.53 26.04 10.99
CA ALA A 35 12.68 27.02 10.34
C ALA A 35 12.07 28.01 11.35
N LYS A 36 11.80 29.23 10.90
CA LYS A 36 11.03 30.20 11.69
C LYS A 36 9.54 29.92 11.54
N THR A 37 8.98 29.20 12.48
CA THR A 37 7.58 28.75 12.49
C THR A 37 6.81 29.32 13.68
N PRO A 38 6.73 30.66 13.84
CA PRO A 38 6.17 31.27 15.05
C PRO A 38 4.68 30.95 15.26
N PHE A 39 3.95 30.66 14.18
CA PHE A 39 2.55 30.29 14.33
C PHE A 39 2.41 28.85 14.83
N TYR A 40 3.13 27.90 14.25
CA TYR A 40 3.16 26.51 14.72
C TYR A 40 3.63 26.43 16.17
N ASP A 41 4.69 27.17 16.54
CA ASP A 41 5.19 27.23 17.91
C ASP A 41 4.10 27.75 18.87
N SER A 42 3.35 28.76 18.45
CA SER A 42 2.23 29.27 19.25
C SER A 42 1.10 28.25 19.42
N LEU A 43 0.85 27.42 18.41
CA LEU A 43 -0.16 26.36 18.49
C LEU A 43 0.23 25.29 19.51
N ILE A 44 1.46 24.80 19.44
CA ILE A 44 1.99 23.80 20.38
C ILE A 44 1.95 24.31 21.82
N ASN A 45 2.21 25.59 22.04
CA ASN A 45 2.24 26.18 23.39
C ASN A 45 0.85 26.50 23.96
N ASN A 46 -0.15 26.77 23.13
CA ASN A 46 -1.44 27.31 23.60
C ASN A 46 -2.63 26.39 23.39
N TYR A 47 -2.50 25.30 22.62
CA TYR A 47 -3.61 24.41 22.31
C TYR A 47 -3.29 22.95 22.66
N PRO A 48 -4.31 22.14 22.99
CA PRO A 48 -4.15 20.71 23.18
C PRO A 48 -3.45 20.04 22.01
N ASN A 49 -2.35 19.34 22.28
CA ASN A 49 -1.58 18.64 21.27
C ASN A 49 -1.05 17.30 21.80
N ALA A 50 -0.79 16.39 20.88
CA ALA A 50 -0.29 15.05 21.13
C ALA A 50 0.45 14.52 19.88
N GLN A 51 0.78 13.23 19.89
CA GLN A 51 1.53 12.59 18.82
C GLN A 51 0.74 11.45 18.17
N LEU A 52 0.89 11.28 16.86
CA LEU A 52 0.36 10.16 16.09
C LEU A 52 1.50 9.31 15.53
N LEU A 53 1.37 7.98 15.63
CA LEU A 53 2.26 7.05 14.93
C LEU A 53 1.79 6.88 13.49
N THR A 54 2.76 6.88 12.56
CA THR A 54 2.51 6.92 11.12
C THR A 54 3.27 5.86 10.33
N HIS A 55 3.83 4.84 11.01
CA HIS A 55 4.70 3.83 10.40
C HIS A 55 4.33 2.41 10.85
N GLY A 56 4.84 1.41 10.14
CA GLY A 56 4.69 0.01 10.47
C GLY A 56 3.24 -0.41 10.68
N GLU A 57 3.00 -1.29 11.63
CA GLU A 57 1.68 -1.87 11.90
C GLU A 57 0.61 -0.84 12.29
N SER A 58 1.01 0.34 12.79
CA SER A 58 0.08 1.43 13.12
C SER A 58 -0.67 1.99 11.92
N VAL A 59 -0.16 1.75 10.72
CA VAL A 59 -0.77 2.18 9.46
C VAL A 59 -0.96 1.02 8.46
N GLY A 60 -0.82 -0.23 8.93
CA GLY A 60 -1.03 -1.41 8.11
C GLY A 60 0.14 -1.77 7.19
N LEU A 61 1.34 -1.34 7.54
CA LEU A 61 2.60 -1.69 6.89
C LEU A 61 3.37 -2.73 7.72
N PRO A 62 4.34 -3.44 7.16
CA PRO A 62 5.27 -4.27 7.91
C PRO A 62 5.98 -3.51 9.02
N LYS A 63 6.32 -4.21 10.11
CA LYS A 63 7.01 -3.63 11.26
C LYS A 63 8.29 -2.90 10.85
N GLY A 64 8.44 -1.65 11.29
CA GLY A 64 9.61 -0.82 11.00
C GLY A 64 9.62 -0.14 9.64
N GLN A 65 8.66 -0.43 8.77
CA GLN A 65 8.55 0.27 7.49
C GLN A 65 7.98 1.68 7.70
N MET A 66 8.64 2.69 7.13
CA MET A 66 8.19 4.08 7.18
C MET A 66 6.86 4.26 6.43
N GLY A 67 6.01 5.15 6.93
CA GLY A 67 4.76 5.52 6.27
C GLY A 67 4.98 6.29 4.97
N ASN A 68 3.89 6.51 4.25
CA ASN A 68 3.84 7.34 3.05
C ASN A 68 2.47 8.00 2.93
N SER A 69 2.36 8.98 2.03
CA SER A 69 1.12 9.76 1.90
C SER A 69 -0.09 8.93 1.46
N GLU A 70 0.09 7.91 0.61
CA GLU A 70 -1.01 7.03 0.16
C GLU A 70 -1.63 6.29 1.36
N VAL A 71 -0.78 5.59 2.10
CA VAL A 71 -1.19 4.82 3.28
C VAL A 71 -1.69 5.76 4.39
N GLY A 72 -1.02 6.90 4.62
CA GLY A 72 -1.41 7.88 5.63
C GLY A 72 -2.80 8.42 5.39
N HIS A 73 -3.07 8.97 4.20
CA HIS A 73 -4.38 9.53 3.86
C HIS A 73 -5.49 8.48 3.83
N MET A 74 -5.17 7.24 3.40
CA MET A 74 -6.13 6.15 3.44
C MET A 74 -6.56 5.79 4.87
N ASN A 75 -5.61 5.70 5.81
CA ASN A 75 -5.91 5.43 7.22
C ASN A 75 -6.69 6.58 7.88
N ILE A 76 -6.30 7.84 7.58
CA ILE A 76 -7.01 9.03 8.06
C ILE A 76 -8.48 9.01 7.60
N GLY A 77 -8.72 8.77 6.31
CA GLY A 77 -10.07 8.76 5.75
C GLY A 77 -10.90 7.55 6.15
N ALA A 78 -10.29 6.38 6.29
CA ALA A 78 -10.97 5.13 6.65
C ALA A 78 -11.33 5.04 8.14
N GLY A 79 -10.67 5.79 9.03
CA GLY A 79 -10.88 5.72 10.48
C GLY A 79 -10.56 4.34 11.08
N ARG A 80 -9.73 3.57 10.40
CA ARG A 80 -9.24 2.24 10.79
C ARG A 80 -7.89 1.96 10.15
N ILE A 81 -7.13 1.02 10.73
CA ILE A 81 -5.90 0.55 10.09
C ILE A 81 -6.27 -0.18 8.80
N VAL A 82 -5.75 0.31 7.68
CA VAL A 82 -5.89 -0.32 6.37
C VAL A 82 -4.61 -1.07 6.05
N PHE A 83 -4.64 -2.37 6.23
CA PHE A 83 -3.47 -3.20 5.98
C PHE A 83 -3.15 -3.26 4.48
N GLN A 84 -1.88 -3.02 4.13
CA GLN A 84 -1.36 -3.34 2.81
C GLN A 84 -1.30 -4.87 2.65
N GLU A 85 -1.40 -5.38 1.43
CA GLU A 85 -1.56 -6.81 1.15
C GLU A 85 -0.51 -7.67 1.87
N LEU A 86 0.77 -7.31 1.82
CA LEU A 86 1.83 -8.04 2.52
C LEU A 86 1.57 -8.14 4.03
N ALA A 87 1.24 -7.01 4.66
CA ALA A 87 1.02 -6.96 6.11
C ALA A 87 -0.29 -7.68 6.51
N LYS A 88 -1.33 -7.59 5.66
CA LYS A 88 -2.61 -8.29 5.84
C LYS A 88 -2.39 -9.81 5.83
N ILE A 89 -1.71 -10.32 4.80
CA ILE A 89 -1.45 -11.75 4.65
C ILE A 89 -0.55 -12.25 5.78
N ASN A 90 0.53 -11.53 6.12
CA ASN A 90 1.40 -11.88 7.24
C ASN A 90 0.62 -12.01 8.55
N LYS A 91 -0.24 -11.04 8.85
CA LYS A 91 -1.07 -11.07 10.06
C LYS A 91 -2.04 -12.24 10.08
N GLU A 92 -2.64 -12.59 8.95
CA GLU A 92 -3.53 -13.74 8.85
C GLU A 92 -2.79 -15.06 9.02
N ILE A 93 -1.54 -15.15 8.54
CA ILE A 93 -0.67 -16.30 8.77
C ILE A 93 -0.33 -16.40 10.27
N GLU A 94 0.11 -15.32 10.91
CA GLU A 94 0.45 -15.29 12.34
C GLU A 94 -0.74 -15.67 13.24
N THR A 95 -1.95 -15.25 12.89
CA THR A 95 -3.18 -15.57 13.64
C THR A 95 -3.78 -16.93 13.27
N GLY A 96 -3.25 -17.60 12.25
CA GLY A 96 -3.78 -18.86 11.71
C GLY A 96 -5.08 -18.70 10.90
N SER A 97 -5.57 -17.49 10.68
CA SER A 97 -6.81 -17.25 9.91
C SER A 97 -6.64 -17.53 8.41
N PHE A 98 -5.42 -17.41 7.88
CA PHE A 98 -5.10 -17.78 6.50
C PHE A 98 -5.50 -19.24 6.19
N ARG A 99 -5.21 -20.17 7.09
CA ARG A 99 -5.57 -21.61 6.94
C ARG A 99 -7.07 -21.85 6.94
N ASN A 100 -7.87 -20.92 7.45
CA ASN A 100 -9.31 -21.01 7.50
C ASN A 100 -10.01 -20.34 6.30
N ASN A 101 -9.24 -19.85 5.31
CA ASN A 101 -9.82 -19.24 4.12
C ASN A 101 -10.69 -20.25 3.36
N LYS A 102 -11.97 -19.94 3.23
CA LYS A 102 -12.97 -20.86 2.69
C LYS A 102 -12.71 -21.21 1.23
N LYS A 103 -12.41 -20.20 0.39
CA LYS A 103 -12.20 -20.39 -1.05
C LYS A 103 -10.95 -21.22 -1.33
N LEU A 104 -9.85 -20.94 -0.63
CA LEU A 104 -8.60 -21.72 -0.74
C LEU A 104 -8.84 -23.18 -0.35
N ASN A 105 -9.51 -23.42 0.78
CA ASN A 105 -9.81 -24.76 1.24
C ASN A 105 -10.73 -25.54 0.27
N GLU A 106 -11.80 -24.90 -0.24
CA GLU A 106 -12.70 -25.50 -1.23
C GLU A 106 -11.97 -25.98 -2.48
N LEU A 107 -11.09 -25.15 -3.04
CA LEU A 107 -10.38 -25.48 -4.28
C LEU A 107 -9.31 -26.55 -4.06
N VAL A 108 -8.58 -26.50 -2.95
CA VAL A 108 -7.60 -27.54 -2.60
C VAL A 108 -8.29 -28.88 -2.35
N ASP A 109 -9.38 -28.90 -1.56
CA ASP A 109 -10.14 -30.13 -1.28
C ASP A 109 -10.75 -30.71 -2.56
N ASN A 110 -11.23 -29.85 -3.46
CA ASN A 110 -11.76 -30.29 -4.76
C ASN A 110 -10.67 -30.90 -5.65
N ALA A 111 -9.49 -30.28 -5.73
CA ALA A 111 -8.36 -30.82 -6.50
C ALA A 111 -7.94 -32.21 -5.96
N ILE A 112 -7.78 -32.34 -4.65
CA ILE A 112 -7.41 -33.63 -4.01
C ILE A 112 -8.48 -34.69 -4.27
N SER A 113 -9.77 -34.38 -4.07
CA SER A 113 -10.88 -35.31 -4.25
C SER A 113 -11.00 -35.82 -5.69
N ASN A 114 -10.67 -34.98 -6.67
CA ASN A 114 -10.69 -35.30 -8.09
C ASN A 114 -9.35 -35.81 -8.63
N GLN A 115 -8.37 -36.07 -7.76
CA GLN A 115 -7.03 -36.55 -8.13
C GLN A 115 -6.34 -35.63 -9.16
N LYS A 116 -6.51 -34.31 -9.01
CA LYS A 116 -5.88 -33.29 -9.85
C LYS A 116 -4.60 -32.78 -9.20
N ASN A 117 -3.65 -32.40 -10.04
CA ASN A 117 -2.42 -31.77 -9.56
C ASN A 117 -2.70 -30.34 -9.02
N ILE A 118 -1.87 -29.94 -8.07
CA ILE A 118 -1.86 -28.57 -7.54
C ILE A 118 -0.53 -27.93 -7.92
N HIS A 119 -0.60 -26.80 -8.63
CA HIS A 119 0.57 -26.05 -9.07
C HIS A 119 0.65 -24.72 -8.33
N LEU A 120 1.73 -24.48 -7.60
CA LEU A 120 2.04 -23.22 -6.95
C LEU A 120 2.99 -22.43 -7.85
N ILE A 121 2.52 -21.34 -8.45
CA ILE A 121 3.33 -20.50 -9.34
C ILE A 121 3.54 -19.12 -8.73
N GLY A 122 4.72 -18.52 -8.88
CA GLY A 122 4.96 -17.16 -8.40
C GLY A 122 6.43 -16.84 -8.11
N LEU A 123 6.65 -15.61 -7.68
CA LEU A 123 7.97 -15.06 -7.40
C LEU A 123 8.51 -15.59 -6.07
N LEU A 124 9.59 -16.33 -6.10
CA LEU A 124 10.29 -16.86 -4.92
C LEU A 124 11.27 -15.80 -4.39
N SER A 125 10.77 -14.91 -3.52
CA SER A 125 11.52 -13.75 -3.01
C SER A 125 11.11 -13.43 -1.57
N ASP A 126 12.02 -12.81 -0.83
CA ASP A 126 11.77 -12.21 0.48
C ASP A 126 11.67 -10.67 0.42
N GLY A 127 11.73 -10.08 -0.78
CA GLY A 127 11.66 -8.64 -1.01
C GLY A 127 10.30 -8.01 -0.67
N GLY A 128 9.22 -8.82 -0.64
CA GLY A 128 7.90 -8.35 -0.21
C GLY A 128 7.22 -7.35 -1.14
N VAL A 129 7.67 -7.23 -2.41
CA VAL A 129 7.10 -6.30 -3.39
C VAL A 129 5.95 -6.93 -4.20
N HIS A 130 6.12 -8.15 -4.68
CA HIS A 130 5.12 -8.88 -5.48
C HIS A 130 4.58 -10.12 -4.75
N SER A 131 5.41 -10.72 -3.93
CA SER A 131 5.17 -11.94 -3.18
C SER A 131 6.04 -11.96 -1.94
N HIS A 132 5.84 -12.94 -1.07
CA HIS A 132 6.79 -13.24 -0.01
C HIS A 132 6.91 -14.75 0.18
N VAL A 133 8.13 -15.25 0.34
CA VAL A 133 8.41 -16.69 0.46
C VAL A 133 7.68 -17.36 1.62
N SER A 134 7.40 -16.65 2.72
CA SER A 134 6.63 -17.18 3.85
C SER A 134 5.20 -17.54 3.46
N HIS A 135 4.59 -16.82 2.50
CA HIS A 135 3.25 -17.13 2.01
C HIS A 135 3.24 -18.44 1.22
N LEU A 136 4.28 -18.68 0.42
CA LEU A 136 4.46 -19.98 -0.26
C LEU A 136 4.59 -21.11 0.76
N TYR A 137 5.41 -20.95 1.80
CA TYR A 137 5.57 -21.98 2.83
C TYR A 137 4.26 -22.28 3.55
N GLU A 138 3.46 -21.28 3.85
CA GLU A 138 2.15 -21.46 4.49
C GLU A 138 1.16 -22.18 3.57
N LEU A 139 1.16 -21.88 2.26
CA LEU A 139 0.37 -22.62 1.26
C LEU A 139 0.80 -24.09 1.20
N ILE A 140 2.11 -24.37 1.16
CA ILE A 140 2.64 -25.72 1.18
C ILE A 140 2.16 -26.47 2.43
N ASP A 141 2.33 -25.89 3.61
CA ASP A 141 1.94 -26.55 4.86
C ASP A 141 0.43 -26.81 4.96
N LEU A 142 -0.39 -25.90 4.46
CA LEU A 142 -1.83 -26.12 4.38
C LEU A 142 -2.17 -27.31 3.46
N ILE A 143 -1.58 -27.34 2.26
CA ILE A 143 -1.84 -28.42 1.29
C ILE A 143 -1.32 -29.76 1.79
N GLU A 144 -0.12 -29.80 2.36
CA GLU A 144 0.46 -31.02 2.97
C GLU A 144 -0.42 -31.55 4.12
N SER A 145 -1.00 -30.65 4.94
CA SER A 145 -1.91 -31.06 6.03
C SER A 145 -3.17 -31.78 5.56
N LYS A 146 -3.51 -31.65 4.28
CA LYS A 146 -4.65 -32.29 3.61
C LYS A 146 -4.26 -33.58 2.86
N ASN A 147 -3.00 -34.04 3.01
CA ASN A 147 -2.45 -35.22 2.37
C ASN A 147 -2.52 -35.20 0.82
N SER A 148 -2.20 -34.08 0.21
CA SER A 148 -2.01 -34.02 -1.23
C SER A 148 -0.76 -34.78 -1.65
N ASN A 149 -0.88 -35.61 -2.71
CA ASN A 149 0.22 -36.40 -3.24
C ASN A 149 0.77 -35.84 -4.57
N SER A 150 0.27 -34.70 -5.05
CA SER A 150 0.60 -34.17 -6.38
C SER A 150 0.63 -32.63 -6.33
N THR A 151 1.58 -32.08 -5.57
CA THR A 151 1.77 -30.63 -5.46
C THR A 151 3.13 -30.24 -6.03
N PHE A 152 3.13 -29.28 -6.93
CA PHE A 152 4.31 -28.84 -7.69
C PHE A 152 4.52 -27.33 -7.61
N ILE A 153 5.79 -26.93 -7.48
CA ILE A 153 6.18 -25.53 -7.42
C ILE A 153 6.88 -25.13 -8.71
N HIS A 154 6.43 -24.04 -9.31
CA HIS A 154 7.09 -23.36 -10.43
C HIS A 154 7.61 -22.02 -9.93
N ALA A 155 8.88 -21.97 -9.56
CA ALA A 155 9.49 -20.82 -8.92
C ALA A 155 9.98 -19.78 -9.95
N PHE A 156 9.54 -18.54 -9.80
CA PHE A 156 10.11 -17.42 -10.55
C PHE A 156 11.20 -16.76 -9.69
N THR A 157 12.39 -16.53 -10.28
CA THR A 157 13.51 -15.88 -9.60
C THR A 157 13.43 -14.36 -9.75
N ASP A 158 13.85 -13.62 -8.72
CA ASP A 158 13.66 -12.16 -8.62
C ASP A 158 14.84 -11.36 -9.23
N GLY A 159 15.86 -11.06 -8.46
CA GLY A 159 17.05 -10.32 -8.88
C GLY A 159 16.83 -8.85 -9.25
N ARG A 160 15.62 -8.32 -8.99
CA ARG A 160 15.25 -6.94 -9.24
C ARG A 160 14.85 -6.19 -7.98
N ASP A 161 14.03 -6.82 -7.12
CA ASP A 161 13.56 -6.26 -5.85
C ASP A 161 14.47 -6.70 -4.69
N VAL A 162 15.39 -7.63 -4.95
CA VAL A 162 16.43 -8.15 -4.05
C VAL A 162 17.75 -8.27 -4.80
N ASP A 163 18.83 -8.68 -4.11
CA ASP A 163 20.15 -8.88 -4.73
C ASP A 163 20.06 -9.76 -5.97
N PRO A 164 20.71 -9.38 -7.10
CA PRO A 164 20.60 -10.08 -8.39
C PRO A 164 21.05 -11.54 -8.41
N LYS A 165 21.71 -12.02 -7.36
CA LYS A 165 22.17 -13.41 -7.23
C LYS A 165 21.70 -14.08 -5.93
N SER A 166 20.64 -13.54 -5.30
CA SER A 166 20.05 -14.11 -4.08
C SER A 166 19.17 -15.33 -4.33
N GLY A 167 18.71 -15.53 -5.56
CA GLY A 167 17.78 -16.60 -5.96
C GLY A 167 18.25 -17.99 -5.62
N ILE A 168 19.56 -18.27 -5.79
CA ILE A 168 20.15 -19.56 -5.41
C ILE A 168 19.92 -19.89 -3.93
N ASN A 169 20.01 -18.89 -3.05
CA ASN A 169 19.77 -19.07 -1.62
C ASN A 169 18.30 -19.35 -1.32
N HIS A 170 17.36 -18.72 -2.06
CA HIS A 170 15.94 -19.00 -1.92
C HIS A 170 15.59 -20.40 -2.41
N ILE A 171 16.13 -20.85 -3.54
CA ILE A 171 15.94 -22.22 -4.05
C ILE A 171 16.54 -23.24 -3.08
N LYS A 172 17.74 -23.01 -2.54
CA LYS A 172 18.36 -23.89 -1.54
C LYS A 172 17.53 -24.02 -0.27
N LYS A 173 16.99 -22.92 0.24
CA LYS A 173 16.08 -22.91 1.39
C LYS A 173 14.79 -23.67 1.06
N LEU A 174 14.22 -23.46 -0.12
CA LEU A 174 13.02 -24.16 -0.59
C LEU A 174 13.25 -25.69 -0.66
N ILE A 175 14.32 -26.13 -1.32
CA ILE A 175 14.66 -27.56 -1.40
C ILE A 175 14.81 -28.16 0.00
N THR A 176 15.47 -27.44 0.91
CA THR A 176 15.63 -27.88 2.31
C THR A 176 14.27 -27.99 3.01
N TYR A 177 13.36 -27.03 2.77
CA TYR A 177 12.01 -27.00 3.34
C TYR A 177 11.13 -28.15 2.82
N LEU A 178 11.31 -28.54 1.55
CA LEU A 178 10.56 -29.62 0.91
C LEU A 178 11.03 -31.03 1.30
N LYS A 179 12.17 -31.18 1.95
CA LYS A 179 12.88 -32.46 2.22
C LYS A 179 11.92 -33.38 2.94
N HIS A 180 11.07 -33.70 3.24
CA HIS A 180 10.12 -34.62 3.89
C HIS A 180 8.65 -34.27 3.59
N LYS A 181 8.42 -33.60 2.47
CA LYS A 181 7.09 -33.26 1.99
C LYS A 181 6.82 -33.97 0.66
N ASN A 182 5.55 -34.10 0.33
CA ASN A 182 5.12 -34.65 -0.97
C ASN A 182 5.12 -33.57 -2.09
N THR A 183 5.40 -32.31 -1.73
CA THR A 183 5.49 -31.20 -2.65
C THR A 183 6.86 -31.14 -3.31
N GLU A 184 6.91 -30.98 -4.63
CA GLU A 184 8.14 -30.98 -5.43
C GLU A 184 8.37 -29.66 -6.15
N LEU A 185 9.64 -29.30 -6.34
CA LEU A 185 10.02 -28.23 -7.27
C LEU A 185 9.98 -28.80 -8.70
N ALA A 186 9.17 -28.18 -9.57
CA ALA A 186 8.97 -28.66 -10.94
C ALA A 186 9.70 -27.80 -11.99
N SER A 187 9.84 -26.48 -11.75
CA SER A 187 10.54 -25.62 -12.70
C SER A 187 11.03 -24.32 -12.08
N ILE A 188 12.00 -23.68 -12.74
CA ILE A 188 12.55 -22.38 -12.39
C ILE A 188 12.60 -21.51 -13.64
N CYS A 189 12.26 -20.21 -13.50
CA CYS A 189 12.33 -19.23 -14.57
C CYS A 189 12.52 -17.82 -14.01
N GLY A 190 13.33 -16.99 -14.65
CA GLY A 190 13.49 -15.59 -14.27
C GLY A 190 12.20 -14.78 -14.49
N ARG A 191 11.94 -13.83 -13.58
CA ARG A 191 10.76 -12.96 -13.64
C ARG A 191 10.64 -12.14 -14.93
N TYR A 192 11.75 -11.92 -15.64
CA TYR A 192 11.76 -11.25 -16.95
C TYR A 192 10.80 -11.90 -17.94
N PHE A 193 10.69 -13.23 -17.90
CA PHE A 193 9.82 -14.02 -18.76
C PHE A 193 8.42 -14.23 -18.14
N ALA A 194 8.37 -14.60 -16.88
CA ALA A 194 7.14 -15.02 -16.20
C ALA A 194 6.29 -13.86 -15.67
N MET A 195 6.85 -12.65 -15.59
CA MET A 195 6.21 -11.51 -14.95
C MET A 195 6.32 -10.24 -15.82
N ASP A 196 6.12 -10.38 -17.13
CA ASP A 196 6.00 -9.24 -18.05
C ASP A 196 4.70 -8.46 -17.78
N ARG A 197 4.73 -7.14 -18.02
CA ARG A 197 3.55 -6.26 -17.90
C ARG A 197 3.36 -5.34 -19.11
N ASP A 198 4.20 -5.51 -20.12
CA ASP A 198 4.27 -4.61 -21.29
C ASP A 198 3.75 -5.28 -22.56
N LYS A 199 2.97 -6.39 -22.40
CA LYS A 199 2.40 -7.20 -23.49
C LYS A 199 3.47 -7.75 -24.47
N ARG A 200 4.63 -8.08 -23.91
CA ARG A 200 5.70 -8.76 -24.64
C ARG A 200 5.39 -10.27 -24.68
N TRP A 201 4.47 -10.63 -25.54
CA TRP A 201 3.96 -12.01 -25.64
C TRP A 201 5.04 -13.03 -26.00
N ASP A 202 6.08 -12.60 -26.71
CA ASP A 202 7.31 -13.36 -26.95
C ASP A 202 7.99 -13.82 -25.65
N ARG A 203 8.01 -13.00 -24.61
CA ARG A 203 8.55 -13.35 -23.29
C ARG A 203 7.60 -14.24 -22.51
N VAL A 204 6.33 -13.85 -22.44
CA VAL A 204 5.28 -14.62 -21.75
C VAL A 204 5.20 -16.03 -22.30
N LYS A 205 5.35 -16.21 -23.64
CA LYS A 205 5.39 -17.51 -24.31
C LYS A 205 6.45 -18.44 -23.73
N ILE A 206 7.64 -17.91 -23.40
CA ILE A 206 8.74 -18.71 -22.84
C ILE A 206 8.33 -19.29 -21.47
N ALA A 207 7.69 -18.49 -20.61
CA ALA A 207 7.18 -18.97 -19.33
C ALA A 207 5.97 -19.89 -19.50
N TYR A 208 5.06 -19.60 -20.42
CA TYR A 208 3.94 -20.47 -20.76
C TYR A 208 4.43 -21.86 -21.23
N ASP A 209 5.42 -21.88 -22.14
CA ASP A 209 5.98 -23.15 -22.62
C ASP A 209 6.64 -23.97 -21.53
N LEU A 210 7.30 -23.32 -20.59
CA LEU A 210 7.86 -24.00 -19.44
C LEU A 210 6.75 -24.69 -18.63
N LEU A 211 5.69 -23.97 -18.30
CA LEU A 211 4.62 -24.41 -17.42
C LEU A 211 3.73 -25.48 -18.08
N VAL A 212 3.33 -25.26 -19.33
CA VAL A 212 2.33 -26.11 -20.03
C VAL A 212 3.00 -27.19 -20.89
N ASN A 213 4.08 -26.85 -21.58
CA ASN A 213 4.72 -27.76 -22.52
C ASN A 213 5.96 -28.45 -21.94
N GLY A 214 6.47 -27.96 -20.79
CA GLY A 214 7.70 -28.50 -20.17
C GLY A 214 8.94 -28.20 -20.99
N ILE A 215 8.99 -27.04 -21.66
CA ILE A 215 10.11 -26.65 -22.53
C ILE A 215 11.10 -25.82 -21.71
N GLY A 216 12.33 -26.28 -21.61
CA GLY A 216 13.44 -25.62 -20.92
C GLY A 216 14.66 -26.52 -20.85
N SER A 217 15.72 -26.07 -20.22
CA SER A 217 16.89 -26.88 -19.90
C SER A 217 16.53 -27.91 -18.84
N ILE A 218 16.67 -29.19 -19.12
CA ILE A 218 16.35 -30.27 -18.17
C ILE A 218 17.51 -30.40 -17.17
N SER A 219 17.17 -30.48 -15.89
CA SER A 219 18.14 -30.63 -14.80
C SER A 219 17.58 -31.46 -13.65
N ASN A 220 18.44 -32.23 -13.01
CA ASN A 220 18.17 -32.89 -11.72
C ASN A 220 18.85 -32.16 -10.54
N ASP A 221 19.68 -31.17 -10.83
CA ASP A 221 20.29 -30.30 -9.82
C ASP A 221 19.97 -28.83 -10.12
N PRO A 222 18.92 -28.29 -9.49
CA PRO A 222 18.54 -26.90 -9.70
C PRO A 222 19.57 -25.87 -9.24
N LEU A 223 20.41 -26.20 -8.23
CA LEU A 223 21.43 -25.28 -7.73
C LEU A 223 22.58 -25.17 -8.73
N GLU A 224 23.07 -26.30 -9.25
CA GLU A 224 24.08 -26.32 -10.31
C GLU A 224 23.61 -25.54 -11.55
N SER A 225 22.35 -25.70 -11.94
CA SER A 225 21.79 -24.97 -13.11
C SER A 225 21.76 -23.46 -12.92
N ILE A 226 21.53 -22.96 -11.71
CA ILE A 226 21.56 -21.54 -11.38
C ILE A 226 23.03 -21.04 -11.35
N GLU A 227 23.94 -21.81 -10.76
CA GLU A 227 25.39 -21.49 -10.74
C GLU A 227 25.93 -21.35 -12.17
N ILE A 228 25.64 -22.29 -13.06
CA ILE A 228 26.00 -22.20 -14.48
C ILE A 228 25.45 -20.92 -15.12
N SER A 229 24.20 -20.53 -14.81
CA SER A 229 23.62 -19.28 -15.31
C SER A 229 24.42 -18.06 -14.82
N TYR A 230 24.82 -18.03 -13.55
CA TYR A 230 25.63 -16.95 -12.99
C TYR A 230 27.05 -16.87 -13.60
N GLU A 231 27.66 -18.03 -13.88
CA GLU A 231 28.96 -18.09 -14.57
C GLU A 231 28.89 -17.53 -16.00
N GLN A 232 27.74 -17.68 -16.66
CA GLN A 232 27.46 -17.11 -17.98
C GLN A 232 27.06 -15.63 -17.93
N GLY A 233 27.07 -14.99 -16.74
CA GLY A 233 26.69 -13.60 -16.54
C GLY A 233 25.17 -13.35 -16.51
N VAL A 234 24.36 -14.42 -16.44
CA VAL A 234 22.90 -14.33 -16.36
C VAL A 234 22.48 -14.36 -14.89
N THR A 235 21.91 -13.26 -14.40
CA THR A 235 21.41 -13.12 -13.03
C THR A 235 19.97 -13.58 -12.90
N ASP A 236 19.46 -13.63 -11.66
CA ASP A 236 18.13 -14.16 -11.29
C ASP A 236 16.99 -13.66 -12.19
N GLU A 237 16.94 -12.35 -12.47
CA GLU A 237 15.87 -11.76 -13.28
C GLU A 237 15.75 -12.42 -14.67
N PHE A 238 16.89 -12.86 -15.22
CA PHE A 238 17.00 -13.32 -16.61
C PHE A 238 17.27 -14.83 -16.74
N ILE A 239 17.19 -15.61 -15.67
CA ILE A 239 17.37 -17.07 -15.72
C ILE A 239 16.40 -17.66 -16.73
N LYS A 240 16.96 -18.35 -17.73
CA LYS A 240 16.18 -19.06 -18.74
C LYS A 240 15.44 -20.26 -18.12
N PRO A 241 14.34 -20.72 -18.73
CA PRO A 241 13.57 -21.86 -18.23
C PRO A 241 14.41 -23.10 -17.89
N ILE A 242 14.30 -23.55 -16.67
CA ILE A 242 14.88 -24.81 -16.16
C ILE A 242 13.73 -25.72 -15.77
N VAL A 243 13.69 -26.89 -16.38
CA VAL A 243 12.74 -27.97 -16.08
C VAL A 243 13.40 -28.92 -15.09
N ILE A 244 12.79 -29.15 -13.95
CA ILE A 244 13.29 -30.11 -12.97
C ILE A 244 12.80 -31.51 -13.35
N SER A 245 13.72 -32.46 -13.34
CA SER A 245 13.47 -33.86 -13.76
C SER A 245 14.36 -34.81 -12.99
N GLU A 246 13.78 -35.66 -12.19
CA GLU A 246 14.54 -36.67 -11.44
C GLU A 246 15.31 -37.66 -12.34
N ASN A 247 14.76 -37.96 -13.50
CA ASN A 247 15.34 -38.92 -14.45
C ASN A 247 16.12 -38.27 -15.61
N ASN A 248 16.28 -36.96 -15.60
CA ASN A 248 16.91 -36.16 -16.67
C ASN A 248 16.28 -36.35 -18.06
N LYS A 249 15.01 -36.77 -18.16
CA LYS A 249 14.33 -37.03 -19.44
C LYS A 249 12.95 -36.39 -19.51
N THR A 250 12.16 -36.52 -18.46
CA THR A 250 10.77 -36.09 -18.44
C THR A 250 10.57 -35.07 -17.33
N PRO A 251 9.85 -33.98 -17.55
CA PRO A 251 9.50 -33.04 -16.48
C PRO A 251 8.83 -33.73 -15.30
N ASN A 252 9.12 -33.33 -14.06
CA ASN A 252 8.41 -33.83 -12.89
C ASN A 252 6.91 -33.50 -13.00
N ALA A 253 6.58 -32.30 -13.46
CA ALA A 253 5.20 -31.90 -13.71
C ALA A 253 5.06 -30.87 -14.83
N LYS A 254 3.86 -30.82 -15.41
CA LYS A 254 3.36 -29.79 -16.33
C LYS A 254 1.92 -29.47 -15.95
N ILE A 255 1.49 -28.23 -16.17
CA ILE A 255 0.10 -27.83 -16.00
C ILE A 255 -0.74 -28.45 -17.13
N ILE A 256 -1.78 -29.16 -16.80
CA ILE A 256 -2.74 -29.77 -17.74
C ILE A 256 -4.18 -29.37 -17.40
N ASP A 257 -5.09 -29.59 -18.34
CA ASP A 257 -6.51 -29.26 -18.15
C ASP A 257 -7.10 -30.02 -16.93
N GLY A 258 -7.80 -29.30 -16.10
CA GLY A 258 -8.42 -29.77 -14.86
C GLY A 258 -7.58 -29.58 -13.60
N ASP A 259 -6.32 -29.16 -13.70
CA ASP A 259 -5.47 -28.93 -12.54
C ASP A 259 -5.85 -27.66 -11.77
N LEU A 260 -5.45 -27.61 -10.50
CA LEU A 260 -5.51 -26.39 -9.68
C LEU A 260 -4.20 -25.62 -9.81
N VAL A 261 -4.28 -24.36 -10.20
CA VAL A 261 -3.14 -23.43 -10.20
C VAL A 261 -3.36 -22.35 -9.14
N VAL A 262 -2.40 -22.18 -8.23
CA VAL A 262 -2.39 -21.11 -7.23
C VAL A 262 -1.25 -20.15 -7.55
N PHE A 263 -1.59 -18.93 -7.96
CA PHE A 263 -0.61 -17.87 -8.20
C PHE A 263 -0.43 -17.05 -6.92
N PHE A 264 0.68 -17.27 -6.21
CA PHE A 264 0.88 -16.72 -4.88
C PHE A 264 1.44 -15.29 -4.83
N ASN A 265 1.55 -14.60 -5.96
CA ASN A 265 1.83 -13.16 -5.98
C ASN A 265 0.60 -12.37 -5.49
N PHE A 266 0.80 -11.43 -4.56
CA PHE A 266 -0.26 -10.55 -4.08
C PHE A 266 -0.33 -9.23 -4.84
N ARG A 267 0.77 -8.76 -5.47
CA ARG A 267 0.75 -7.59 -6.34
C ARG A 267 0.35 -7.99 -7.76
N THR A 268 -0.62 -7.27 -8.31
CA THR A 268 -1.41 -7.69 -9.47
C THR A 268 -0.75 -7.45 -10.83
N ASP A 269 -0.02 -6.32 -10.99
CA ASP A 269 0.40 -5.76 -12.29
C ASP A 269 1.20 -6.74 -13.17
N ARG A 270 2.06 -7.56 -12.55
CA ARG A 270 2.93 -8.51 -13.25
C ARG A 270 2.42 -9.94 -13.28
N GLY A 271 1.32 -10.24 -12.60
CA GLY A 271 0.65 -11.54 -12.68
C GLY A 271 -0.39 -11.63 -13.81
N ARG A 272 -0.86 -10.47 -14.30
CA ARG A 272 -1.99 -10.40 -15.25
C ARG A 272 -1.76 -11.19 -16.53
N GLN A 273 -0.69 -10.91 -17.25
CA GLN A 273 -0.48 -11.46 -18.59
C GLN A 273 -0.35 -12.99 -18.60
N LEU A 274 0.39 -13.55 -17.64
CA LEU A 274 0.49 -15.00 -17.53
C LEU A 274 -0.86 -15.64 -17.15
N THR A 275 -1.62 -14.98 -16.25
CA THR A 275 -2.99 -15.42 -15.92
C THR A 275 -3.90 -15.35 -17.16
N GLU A 276 -3.84 -14.28 -17.94
CA GLU A 276 -4.64 -14.10 -19.16
C GLU A 276 -4.42 -15.23 -20.17
N VAL A 277 -3.17 -15.55 -20.51
CA VAL A 277 -2.86 -16.59 -21.49
C VAL A 277 -3.14 -18.00 -20.99
N LEU A 278 -3.16 -18.20 -19.67
CA LEU A 278 -3.52 -19.49 -19.09
C LEU A 278 -5.05 -19.66 -19.00
N THR A 279 -5.84 -18.59 -18.83
CA THR A 279 -7.24 -18.72 -18.43
C THR A 279 -8.25 -17.96 -19.28
N GLN A 280 -7.90 -16.85 -19.97
CA GLN A 280 -8.88 -15.96 -20.57
C GLN A 280 -9.05 -16.14 -22.09
N TYR A 281 -7.97 -16.16 -22.84
CA TYR A 281 -8.04 -16.21 -24.30
C TYR A 281 -6.86 -16.93 -24.95
N ASN A 282 -7.08 -17.40 -26.18
CA ASN A 282 -6.03 -17.96 -27.00
C ASN A 282 -5.22 -16.85 -27.66
N LEU A 283 -3.91 -17.03 -27.74
CA LEU A 283 -3.01 -16.23 -28.56
C LEU A 283 -2.38 -17.14 -29.62
N ASP A 284 -3.15 -17.42 -30.67
CA ASP A 284 -2.78 -18.40 -31.71
C ASP A 284 -1.50 -18.02 -32.45
N GLU A 285 -1.25 -16.72 -32.67
CA GLU A 285 -0.02 -16.20 -33.28
C GLU A 285 1.25 -16.53 -32.50
N PHE A 286 1.12 -16.75 -31.17
CA PHE A 286 2.20 -17.17 -30.28
C PHE A 286 2.08 -18.66 -29.89
N GLY A 287 1.06 -19.38 -30.39
CA GLY A 287 0.84 -20.79 -30.04
C GLY A 287 0.52 -20.99 -28.55
N MET A 288 -0.15 -20.04 -27.91
CA MET A 288 -0.66 -20.16 -26.53
C MET A 288 -2.17 -20.35 -26.55
N ARG A 289 -2.65 -21.39 -25.88
CA ARG A 289 -4.08 -21.64 -25.70
C ARG A 289 -4.47 -21.45 -24.24
N LYS A 290 -5.67 -20.97 -23.98
CA LYS A 290 -6.23 -21.01 -22.64
C LYS A 290 -6.47 -22.44 -22.22
N MET A 291 -6.30 -22.69 -20.93
CA MET A 291 -6.44 -23.99 -20.28
C MET A 291 -7.76 -24.04 -19.51
N ASP A 292 -8.32 -25.23 -19.36
CA ASP A 292 -9.44 -25.47 -18.44
C ASP A 292 -8.87 -25.75 -17.04
N LEU A 293 -8.70 -24.71 -16.24
CA LEU A 293 -8.05 -24.75 -14.94
C LEU A 293 -8.97 -24.29 -13.81
N SER A 294 -8.80 -24.88 -12.64
CA SER A 294 -9.17 -24.21 -11.40
C SER A 294 -8.07 -23.21 -11.06
N PHE A 295 -8.33 -21.91 -11.18
CA PHE A 295 -7.29 -20.91 -11.01
C PHE A 295 -7.57 -20.01 -9.82
N LEU A 296 -6.57 -19.87 -8.93
CA LEU A 296 -6.66 -19.09 -7.70
C LEU A 296 -5.50 -18.09 -7.62
N THR A 297 -5.80 -16.82 -7.37
CA THR A 297 -4.81 -15.77 -7.12
C THR A 297 -4.87 -15.30 -5.68
N MET A 298 -3.78 -14.73 -5.15
CA MET A 298 -3.79 -14.17 -3.80
C MET A 298 -4.76 -12.99 -3.70
N THR A 299 -4.76 -12.11 -4.70
CA THR A 299 -5.61 -10.91 -4.79
C THR A 299 -6.28 -10.88 -6.15
N SER A 300 -7.34 -10.09 -6.34
CA SER A 300 -7.95 -9.92 -7.67
C SER A 300 -6.99 -9.19 -8.61
N TYR A 301 -6.54 -9.85 -9.66
CA TYR A 301 -5.67 -9.26 -10.69
C TYR A 301 -6.45 -8.42 -11.68
N ASN A 302 -7.69 -8.77 -11.94
CA ASN A 302 -8.66 -8.03 -12.73
C ASN A 302 -10.06 -8.57 -12.41
N ASP A 303 -11.00 -7.69 -12.10
CA ASP A 303 -12.36 -8.08 -11.72
C ASP A 303 -13.19 -8.62 -12.90
N ASP A 304 -12.71 -8.41 -14.15
CA ASP A 304 -13.34 -8.93 -15.37
C ASP A 304 -12.89 -10.37 -15.74
N TYR A 305 -11.96 -10.99 -14.99
CA TYR A 305 -11.52 -12.33 -15.32
C TYR A 305 -12.58 -13.38 -15.02
N GLU A 306 -12.87 -14.23 -16.01
CA GLU A 306 -13.76 -15.37 -15.87
C GLU A 306 -13.02 -16.59 -15.30
N ASN A 307 -13.69 -17.33 -14.42
CA ASN A 307 -13.18 -18.58 -13.82
C ASN A 307 -11.85 -18.46 -13.05
N VAL A 308 -11.50 -17.24 -12.63
CA VAL A 308 -10.37 -16.98 -11.72
C VAL A 308 -10.94 -16.65 -10.35
N SER A 309 -10.61 -17.45 -9.35
CA SER A 309 -10.97 -17.19 -7.95
C SER A 309 -9.86 -16.39 -7.26
N THR A 310 -10.19 -15.69 -6.19
CA THR A 310 -9.21 -14.95 -5.38
C THR A 310 -9.30 -15.33 -3.91
N ILE A 311 -8.18 -15.31 -3.21
CA ILE A 311 -8.14 -15.47 -1.75
C ILE A 311 -8.63 -14.19 -1.08
N TYR A 312 -8.16 -13.03 -1.57
CA TYR A 312 -8.51 -11.70 -1.07
C TYR A 312 -9.14 -10.86 -2.18
N GLU A 313 -10.43 -10.61 -2.04
CA GLU A 313 -11.14 -9.70 -2.95
C GLU A 313 -10.73 -8.25 -2.67
N ASN A 314 -10.77 -7.42 -3.71
CA ASN A 314 -10.61 -5.98 -3.58
C ASN A 314 -11.81 -5.42 -2.80
N GLU A 315 -11.65 -5.17 -1.52
CA GLU A 315 -12.69 -4.51 -0.74
C GLU A 315 -12.57 -3.00 -0.93
N ASN A 316 -13.50 -2.39 -1.66
CA ASN A 316 -13.71 -0.95 -1.57
C ASN A 316 -13.98 -0.58 -0.11
N LEU A 317 -13.17 0.31 0.44
CA LEU A 317 -13.32 0.74 1.82
C LEU A 317 -14.64 1.51 1.96
N LYS A 318 -15.61 0.90 2.64
CA LYS A 318 -16.90 1.53 2.98
C LYS A 318 -16.81 2.24 4.33
N ASP A 319 -17.76 3.14 4.56
CA ASP A 319 -17.86 3.92 5.79
C ASP A 319 -16.61 4.80 6.04
N THR A 320 -16.03 5.34 4.97
CA THR A 320 -14.96 6.36 5.08
C THR A 320 -15.54 7.69 5.58
N LEU A 321 -14.69 8.57 6.10
CA LEU A 321 -15.12 9.88 6.59
C LEU A 321 -15.92 10.65 5.53
N GLY A 322 -15.45 10.65 4.27
CA GLY A 322 -16.15 11.29 3.16
C GLY A 322 -17.54 10.73 2.91
N GLU A 323 -17.69 9.41 2.94
CA GLU A 323 -18.98 8.72 2.77
C GLU A 323 -19.93 8.99 3.94
N VAL A 324 -19.43 8.93 5.19
CA VAL A 324 -20.23 9.22 6.39
C VAL A 324 -20.75 10.64 6.38
N LEU A 325 -19.91 11.62 6.01
CA LEU A 325 -20.33 13.02 5.87
C LEU A 325 -21.39 13.19 4.79
N ALA A 326 -21.21 12.56 3.63
CA ALA A 326 -22.21 12.59 2.53
C ALA A 326 -23.54 11.99 2.95
N ASN A 327 -23.54 10.84 3.64
CA ASN A 327 -24.74 10.18 4.17
C ASN A 327 -25.48 11.03 5.23
N LYS A 328 -24.78 11.99 5.85
CA LYS A 328 -25.33 13.00 6.76
C LYS A 328 -25.65 14.34 6.08
N ASN A 329 -25.62 14.39 4.73
CA ASN A 329 -25.85 15.58 3.92
C ASN A 329 -24.91 16.76 4.27
N LYS A 330 -23.69 16.47 4.77
CA LYS A 330 -22.69 17.48 5.05
C LYS A 330 -21.91 17.86 3.79
N LYS A 331 -21.75 19.16 3.58
CA LYS A 331 -20.92 19.70 2.48
C LYS A 331 -19.45 19.61 2.83
N GLN A 332 -18.65 19.14 1.89
CA GLN A 332 -17.22 18.91 2.13
C GLN A 332 -16.36 19.43 0.98
N ILE A 333 -15.16 19.92 1.32
CA ILE A 333 -14.14 20.36 0.35
C ILE A 333 -12.89 19.52 0.53
N ARG A 334 -12.30 19.10 -0.61
CA ARG A 334 -10.94 18.55 -0.70
C ARG A 334 -10.10 19.56 -1.47
N ILE A 335 -8.93 19.91 -0.93
CA ILE A 335 -8.03 20.86 -1.57
C ILE A 335 -6.57 20.48 -1.36
N ALA A 336 -5.82 20.43 -2.45
CA ALA A 336 -4.37 20.24 -2.47
C ALA A 336 -3.81 20.72 -3.81
N GLU A 337 -2.48 20.77 -3.90
CA GLU A 337 -1.81 20.93 -5.19
C GLU A 337 -1.64 19.57 -5.90
N THR A 338 -1.24 19.58 -7.19
CA THR A 338 -1.22 18.42 -8.09
C THR A 338 -0.58 17.19 -7.46
N GLU A 339 0.55 17.32 -6.77
CA GLU A 339 1.29 16.20 -6.15
C GLU A 339 0.49 15.47 -5.06
N LYS A 340 -0.35 16.18 -4.34
CA LYS A 340 -1.11 15.64 -3.20
C LYS A 340 -2.64 15.60 -3.43
N TYR A 341 -3.09 15.95 -4.63
CA TYR A 341 -4.51 15.89 -4.96
C TYR A 341 -5.11 14.48 -4.90
N PRO A 342 -4.47 13.43 -5.43
CA PRO A 342 -4.96 12.06 -5.25
C PRO A 342 -5.04 11.64 -3.78
N HIS A 343 -4.14 12.15 -2.92
CA HIS A 343 -4.10 11.81 -1.50
C HIS A 343 -5.33 12.31 -0.76
N VAL A 344 -5.72 13.56 -0.93
CA VAL A 344 -6.94 14.12 -0.30
C VAL A 344 -8.25 13.71 -0.98
N THR A 345 -8.19 13.04 -2.14
CA THR A 345 -9.36 12.55 -2.90
C THR A 345 -9.43 11.04 -2.90
N PHE A 346 -8.79 10.38 -3.85
CA PHE A 346 -8.84 8.93 -4.06
C PHE A 346 -8.45 8.13 -2.80
N PHE A 347 -7.25 8.38 -2.25
CA PHE A 347 -6.77 7.63 -1.07
C PHE A 347 -7.59 7.95 0.19
N PHE A 348 -7.90 9.22 0.43
CA PHE A 348 -8.74 9.62 1.57
C PHE A 348 -10.16 9.05 1.48
N ASN A 349 -10.69 8.86 0.27
CA ASN A 349 -11.98 8.24 0.03
C ASN A 349 -11.91 6.70 -0.03
N GLY A 350 -10.78 6.10 0.37
CA GLY A 350 -10.63 4.64 0.47
C GLY A 350 -10.56 3.91 -0.87
N GLY A 351 -9.97 4.56 -1.89
CA GLY A 351 -9.86 4.01 -3.25
C GLY A 351 -11.06 4.34 -4.13
N PHE A 352 -11.98 5.20 -3.67
CA PHE A 352 -13.16 5.59 -4.43
C PHE A 352 -12.86 6.85 -5.25
N GLU A 353 -12.90 6.74 -6.58
CA GLU A 353 -12.53 7.82 -7.51
C GLU A 353 -13.60 8.91 -7.59
N GLU A 354 -14.87 8.53 -7.61
CA GLU A 354 -16.00 9.44 -7.77
C GLU A 354 -16.17 10.36 -6.56
N LYS A 355 -16.79 11.53 -6.78
CA LYS A 355 -17.11 12.44 -5.70
C LYS A 355 -18.30 11.93 -4.90
N PHE A 356 -18.21 11.98 -3.59
CA PHE A 356 -19.37 11.80 -2.74
C PHE A 356 -20.37 12.97 -2.88
N ASN A 357 -21.63 12.71 -2.55
CA ASN A 357 -22.64 13.77 -2.55
C ASN A 357 -22.22 14.92 -1.62
N GLY A 358 -22.28 16.16 -2.12
CA GLY A 358 -21.83 17.34 -1.39
C GLY A 358 -20.31 17.57 -1.37
N GLU A 359 -19.52 16.74 -2.07
CA GLU A 359 -18.06 16.88 -2.17
C GLU A 359 -17.65 17.83 -3.30
N LYS A 360 -16.94 18.89 -2.95
CA LYS A 360 -16.26 19.82 -3.86
C LYS A 360 -14.76 19.55 -3.84
N ARG A 361 -14.14 19.47 -5.00
CA ARG A 361 -12.69 19.29 -5.15
C ARG A 361 -12.07 20.51 -5.76
N ILE A 362 -10.98 21.01 -5.17
CA ILE A 362 -10.20 22.17 -5.65
C ILE A 362 -8.76 21.68 -5.87
N LEU A 363 -8.32 21.78 -7.12
CA LEU A 363 -6.96 21.46 -7.52
C LEU A 363 -6.19 22.74 -7.80
N CYS A 364 -5.11 22.98 -7.05
CA CYS A 364 -4.11 23.98 -7.36
C CYS A 364 -2.98 23.34 -8.16
N GLN A 365 -2.50 24.00 -9.21
CA GLN A 365 -1.43 23.43 -10.03
C GLN A 365 -0.09 23.54 -9.31
N SER A 366 0.64 22.44 -9.17
CA SER A 366 2.03 22.47 -8.70
C SER A 366 2.92 23.24 -9.67
N PRO A 367 3.95 23.94 -9.19
CA PRO A 367 4.85 24.71 -10.05
C PRO A 367 5.61 23.79 -11.02
N LYS A 368 5.74 24.23 -12.28
CA LYS A 368 6.45 23.50 -13.33
C LYS A 368 7.96 23.76 -13.22
N VAL A 369 8.59 23.15 -12.21
CA VAL A 369 10.05 23.20 -11.97
C VAL A 369 10.63 21.78 -12.04
N ALA A 370 11.94 21.66 -12.25
CA ALA A 370 12.58 20.34 -12.34
C ALA A 370 12.57 19.63 -10.98
N THR A 371 12.83 20.34 -9.90
CA THR A 371 12.78 19.90 -8.51
C THR A 371 12.22 21.01 -7.63
N TYR A 372 11.52 20.66 -6.55
CA TYR A 372 10.79 21.64 -5.75
C TYR A 372 11.66 22.50 -4.82
N ASP A 373 12.93 22.18 -4.66
CA ASP A 373 13.91 23.06 -3.99
C ASP A 373 14.17 24.36 -4.77
N LEU A 374 13.87 24.40 -6.06
CA LEU A 374 13.91 25.62 -6.88
C LEU A 374 12.74 26.58 -6.60
N LYS A 375 11.68 26.09 -5.95
CA LYS A 375 10.49 26.87 -5.56
C LYS A 375 9.85 26.28 -4.30
N PRO A 376 10.48 26.46 -3.11
CA PRO A 376 10.06 25.81 -1.86
C PRO A 376 8.63 26.16 -1.39
N GLU A 377 8.14 27.37 -1.71
CA GLU A 377 6.77 27.79 -1.41
C GLU A 377 5.72 27.03 -2.22
N MET A 378 6.14 26.33 -3.29
CA MET A 378 5.29 25.55 -4.18
C MET A 378 3.97 26.30 -4.50
N SER A 379 2.80 25.67 -4.22
CA SER A 379 1.49 26.31 -4.41
C SER A 379 0.75 26.59 -3.10
N ALA A 380 1.46 26.63 -1.96
CA ALA A 380 0.84 26.84 -0.65
C ALA A 380 0.04 28.16 -0.56
N ASN A 381 0.54 29.26 -1.14
CA ASN A 381 -0.18 30.53 -1.16
C ASN A 381 -1.48 30.47 -1.99
N GLU A 382 -1.49 29.74 -3.12
CA GLU A 382 -2.68 29.55 -3.95
C GLU A 382 -3.73 28.70 -3.22
N ILE A 383 -3.30 27.64 -2.56
CA ILE A 383 -4.15 26.80 -1.71
C ILE A 383 -4.78 27.64 -0.60
N ALA A 384 -3.97 28.41 0.14
CA ALA A 384 -4.46 29.25 1.23
C ALA A 384 -5.49 30.27 0.74
N ASN A 385 -5.21 30.99 -0.34
CA ASN A 385 -6.12 31.98 -0.91
C ASN A 385 -7.44 31.35 -1.39
N SER A 386 -7.37 30.19 -2.06
CA SER A 386 -8.53 29.48 -2.58
C SER A 386 -9.44 29.00 -1.45
N ILE A 387 -8.86 28.40 -0.41
CA ILE A 387 -9.67 27.89 0.70
C ILE A 387 -10.23 29.02 1.58
N ILE A 388 -9.50 30.11 1.76
CA ILE A 388 -9.99 31.30 2.49
C ILE A 388 -11.22 31.90 1.79
N ALA A 389 -11.25 31.91 0.46
CA ALA A 389 -12.45 32.35 -0.29
C ALA A 389 -13.65 31.42 0.01
N GLU A 390 -13.47 30.11 0.05
CA GLU A 390 -14.53 29.16 0.38
C GLU A 390 -14.99 29.26 1.83
N ILE A 391 -14.08 29.48 2.78
CA ILE A 391 -14.39 29.70 4.20
C ILE A 391 -15.23 30.97 4.36
N LYS A 392 -14.89 32.07 3.66
CA LYS A 392 -15.67 33.29 3.67
C LYS A 392 -17.07 33.12 3.13
N ASN A 393 -17.23 32.32 2.07
CA ASN A 393 -18.50 31.97 1.47
C ASN A 393 -19.36 31.02 2.32
N ASP A 394 -18.79 30.50 3.41
CA ASP A 394 -19.46 29.65 4.40
C ASP A 394 -20.10 28.38 3.80
N TYR A 395 -19.47 27.80 2.78
CA TYR A 395 -20.02 26.70 2.00
C TYR A 395 -19.94 25.35 2.70
N ALA A 396 -18.80 25.02 3.32
CA ALA A 396 -18.49 23.66 3.75
C ALA A 396 -18.70 23.44 5.25
N ASP A 397 -19.21 22.25 5.61
CA ASP A 397 -19.21 21.74 6.98
C ASP A 397 -17.87 21.09 7.34
N PHE A 398 -17.18 20.50 6.34
CA PHE A 398 -15.88 19.85 6.51
C PHE A 398 -14.92 20.24 5.36
N ILE A 399 -13.68 20.52 5.73
CA ILE A 399 -12.60 20.80 4.77
C ILE A 399 -11.42 19.88 5.09
N CYS A 400 -10.88 19.19 4.08
CA CYS A 400 -9.61 18.49 4.13
C CYS A 400 -8.63 19.22 3.20
N LEU A 401 -7.59 19.81 3.78
CA LEU A 401 -6.55 20.55 3.10
C LEU A 401 -5.20 19.90 3.34
N ASN A 402 -4.39 19.76 2.28
CA ASN A 402 -3.01 19.30 2.38
C ASN A 402 -2.06 20.37 1.84
N PHE A 403 -1.00 20.67 2.61
CA PHE A 403 0.17 21.41 2.19
C PHE A 403 1.33 20.44 1.93
N ALA A 404 1.74 20.32 0.67
CA ALA A 404 2.70 19.33 0.18
C ALA A 404 4.17 19.66 0.49
N ASN A 405 4.46 20.92 0.82
CA ASN A 405 5.79 21.50 0.75
C ASN A 405 6.86 20.78 1.59
N PRO A 406 6.66 20.48 2.90
CA PRO A 406 7.70 19.86 3.71
C PRO A 406 8.11 18.48 3.18
N ASP A 407 7.15 17.72 2.64
CA ASP A 407 7.43 16.41 2.04
C ASP A 407 8.13 16.54 0.70
N MET A 408 7.52 17.24 -0.24
CA MET A 408 8.02 17.33 -1.63
C MET A 408 9.39 18.00 -1.73
N VAL A 409 9.63 19.04 -0.93
CA VAL A 409 10.95 19.69 -0.87
C VAL A 409 11.94 18.85 -0.08
N GLY A 410 11.49 18.18 0.99
CA GLY A 410 12.29 17.24 1.77
C GLY A 410 12.93 16.15 0.92
N HIS A 411 12.16 15.59 -0.03
CA HIS A 411 12.66 14.58 -0.98
C HIS A 411 13.82 15.05 -1.87
N THR A 412 14.06 16.36 -1.99
CA THR A 412 15.22 16.88 -2.74
C THR A 412 16.54 16.79 -1.98
N GLY A 413 16.49 16.58 -0.66
CA GLY A 413 17.68 16.58 0.21
C GLY A 413 18.29 17.97 0.44
N ASN A 414 17.67 19.04 -0.08
CA ASN A 414 18.15 20.41 0.11
C ASN A 414 17.63 21.00 1.42
N PHE A 415 18.47 20.97 2.45
CA PHE A 415 18.11 21.41 3.80
C PHE A 415 17.56 22.84 3.85
N ASN A 416 18.24 23.79 3.19
CA ASN A 416 17.84 25.20 3.22
C ASN A 416 16.49 25.43 2.50
N ALA A 417 16.25 24.70 1.43
CA ALA A 417 14.97 24.76 0.74
C ALA A 417 13.84 24.16 1.59
N ALA A 418 14.10 23.06 2.30
CA ALA A 418 13.13 22.46 3.23
C ALA A 418 12.79 23.43 4.39
N VAL A 419 13.76 24.16 4.93
CA VAL A 419 13.50 25.24 5.91
C VAL A 419 12.54 26.29 5.33
N GLN A 420 12.81 26.79 4.12
CA GLN A 420 11.92 27.76 3.45
C GLN A 420 10.52 27.20 3.18
N ALA A 421 10.43 25.93 2.85
CA ALA A 421 9.16 25.23 2.66
C ALA A 421 8.33 25.21 3.95
N CYS A 422 8.95 24.89 5.08
CA CYS A 422 8.31 24.91 6.41
C CYS A 422 7.85 26.32 6.80
N GLU A 423 8.67 27.35 6.56
CA GLU A 423 8.31 28.75 6.83
C GLU A 423 7.11 29.23 5.97
N ALA A 424 7.06 28.79 4.70
CA ALA A 424 5.94 29.12 3.80
C ALA A 424 4.63 28.45 4.28
N VAL A 425 4.71 27.19 4.72
CA VAL A 425 3.56 26.45 5.25
C VAL A 425 3.08 27.05 6.58
N ASP A 426 3.97 27.44 7.48
CA ASP A 426 3.61 28.11 8.74
C ASP A 426 2.78 29.38 8.48
N LYS A 427 3.26 30.22 7.56
CA LYS A 427 2.57 31.45 7.17
C LYS A 427 1.20 31.19 6.56
N CYS A 428 1.09 30.21 5.65
CA CYS A 428 -0.17 29.88 4.98
C CYS A 428 -1.16 29.23 5.98
N THR A 429 -0.68 28.36 6.86
CA THR A 429 -1.47 27.74 7.94
C THR A 429 -2.07 28.82 8.85
N LYS A 430 -1.27 29.82 9.25
CA LYS A 430 -1.76 30.97 10.03
C LYS A 430 -2.94 31.65 9.35
N GLN A 431 -2.80 31.99 8.08
CA GLN A 431 -3.85 32.71 7.33
C GLN A 431 -5.17 31.91 7.27
N VAL A 432 -5.07 30.60 7.00
CA VAL A 432 -6.24 29.71 6.93
C VAL A 432 -6.90 29.58 8.30
N VAL A 433 -6.12 29.31 9.34
CA VAL A 433 -6.61 29.12 10.71
C VAL A 433 -7.29 30.37 11.24
N GLU A 434 -6.66 31.54 11.09
CA GLU A 434 -7.25 32.81 11.55
C GLU A 434 -8.60 33.11 10.88
N GLU A 435 -8.75 32.82 9.59
CA GLU A 435 -10.02 33.02 8.89
C GLU A 435 -11.08 32.00 9.29
N ALA A 436 -10.67 30.75 9.48
CA ALA A 436 -11.55 29.66 9.90
C ALA A 436 -12.12 29.88 11.30
N LEU A 437 -11.30 30.37 12.25
CA LEU A 437 -11.74 30.70 13.60
C LEU A 437 -12.79 31.83 13.62
N LYS A 438 -12.68 32.84 12.71
CA LYS A 438 -13.71 33.89 12.55
C LYS A 438 -15.05 33.33 12.09
N LYS A 439 -15.05 32.17 11.43
CA LYS A 439 -16.24 31.46 10.94
C LYS A 439 -16.66 30.31 11.85
N ASN A 440 -16.12 30.24 13.06
CA ASN A 440 -16.42 29.21 14.08
C ASN A 440 -16.13 27.79 13.63
N TYR A 441 -15.11 27.55 12.80
CA TYR A 441 -14.62 26.22 12.53
C TYR A 441 -13.80 25.70 13.72
N SER A 442 -13.99 24.44 14.06
CA SER A 442 -13.00 23.66 14.81
C SER A 442 -11.87 23.29 13.87
N ILE A 443 -10.65 23.16 14.38
CA ILE A 443 -9.49 22.90 13.55
C ILE A 443 -8.72 21.72 14.12
N VAL A 444 -8.39 20.77 13.25
CA VAL A 444 -7.49 19.65 13.53
C VAL A 444 -6.30 19.76 12.59
N ILE A 445 -5.10 19.90 13.15
CA ILE A 445 -3.85 19.97 12.39
C ILE A 445 -3.07 18.69 12.66
N ILE A 446 -2.65 18.01 11.60
CA ILE A 446 -1.84 16.78 11.66
C ILE A 446 -0.77 16.79 10.57
N ALA A 447 0.10 15.78 10.59
CA ALA A 447 0.80 15.32 9.40
C ALA A 447 0.46 13.84 9.14
N ASP A 448 0.76 13.35 7.97
CA ASP A 448 0.49 11.97 7.55
C ASP A 448 1.72 11.05 7.70
N HIS A 449 2.91 11.60 7.67
CA HIS A 449 4.21 11.00 8.00
C HIS A 449 5.26 12.08 8.23
N GLY A 450 6.47 11.68 8.64
CA GLY A 450 7.62 12.58 8.72
C GLY A 450 8.49 12.49 7.45
N ASN A 451 9.17 13.60 7.13
CA ASN A 451 10.18 13.73 6.09
C ASN A 451 11.18 14.84 6.49
N SER A 452 10.72 16.11 6.53
CA SER A 452 11.56 17.28 6.84
C SER A 452 12.03 17.37 8.29
N ASP A 453 11.60 16.46 9.15
CA ASP A 453 12.06 16.28 10.53
C ASP A 453 13.45 15.60 10.61
N VAL A 454 13.92 14.94 9.54
CA VAL A 454 15.28 14.39 9.44
C VAL A 454 15.80 14.58 8.02
N MET A 455 16.53 15.66 7.80
CA MET A 455 17.10 16.01 6.49
C MET A 455 18.55 15.55 6.30
N VAL A 456 19.21 15.07 7.37
CA VAL A 456 20.62 14.67 7.36
C VAL A 456 20.78 13.29 8.01
N ASN A 457 21.40 12.36 7.29
CA ASN A 457 21.75 11.03 7.76
C ASN A 457 22.86 11.09 8.84
N ASN A 458 23.08 10.00 9.57
CA ASN A 458 24.11 9.92 10.59
C ASN A 458 25.55 10.05 10.06
N ASP A 459 25.76 9.75 8.79
CA ASP A 459 27.02 9.91 8.08
C ASP A 459 27.24 11.31 7.48
N GLY A 460 26.29 12.22 7.70
CA GLY A 460 26.31 13.60 7.19
C GLY A 460 25.79 13.77 5.75
N THR A 461 25.35 12.71 5.09
CA THR A 461 24.73 12.80 3.76
C THR A 461 23.28 13.30 3.84
N PRO A 462 22.75 13.96 2.79
CA PRO A 462 21.34 14.34 2.76
C PRO A 462 20.41 13.12 2.90
N ASN A 463 19.39 13.24 3.74
CA ASN A 463 18.28 12.29 3.78
C ASN A 463 17.16 12.76 2.86
N THR A 464 16.66 11.88 2.02
CA THR A 464 15.54 12.14 1.09
C THR A 464 14.34 11.21 1.34
N ALA A 465 14.44 10.33 2.33
CA ALA A 465 13.42 9.34 2.66
C ALA A 465 12.48 9.85 3.77
N HIS A 466 11.30 9.27 3.84
CA HIS A 466 10.41 9.46 4.98
C HIS A 466 11.04 8.95 6.28
N THR A 467 10.47 9.34 7.41
CA THR A 467 10.95 8.94 8.74
C THR A 467 9.93 8.03 9.43
N ILE A 468 10.39 7.36 10.49
CA ILE A 468 9.51 6.62 11.41
C ILE A 468 9.14 7.44 12.65
N ASN A 469 9.50 8.72 12.67
CA ASN A 469 9.16 9.60 13.77
C ASN A 469 7.64 9.83 13.85
N PRO A 470 7.10 10.09 15.04
CA PRO A 470 5.71 10.48 15.17
C PRO A 470 5.44 11.86 14.55
N VAL A 471 4.19 12.15 14.30
CA VAL A 471 3.73 13.44 13.80
C VAL A 471 2.82 14.14 14.81
N PRO A 472 2.64 15.47 14.73
CA PRO A 472 1.77 16.18 15.64
C PRO A 472 0.28 15.93 15.34
N ILE A 473 -0.54 16.02 16.39
CA ILE A 473 -1.96 16.32 16.31
C ILE A 473 -2.24 17.51 17.24
N ILE A 474 -2.85 18.58 16.68
CA ILE A 474 -3.21 19.79 17.42
C ILE A 474 -4.69 20.05 17.19
N ILE A 475 -5.44 20.33 18.27
CA ILE A 475 -6.89 20.57 18.21
C ILE A 475 -7.23 21.95 18.73
N LEU A 476 -7.81 22.78 17.85
CA LEU A 476 -8.32 24.10 18.20
C LEU A 476 -9.86 24.01 18.25
N ASP A 477 -10.38 23.72 19.42
CA ASP A 477 -11.82 23.67 19.69
C ASP A 477 -12.07 24.07 21.16
N LYS A 478 -13.10 24.85 21.40
CA LYS A 478 -13.40 25.41 22.73
C LYS A 478 -13.95 24.36 23.73
N ASP A 479 -14.43 23.22 23.24
CA ASP A 479 -15.07 22.20 24.07
C ASP A 479 -14.08 21.08 24.46
N TYR A 480 -12.83 21.15 23.96
CA TYR A 480 -11.79 20.15 24.23
C TYR A 480 -10.49 20.82 24.68
N ASP A 481 -10.06 20.51 25.88
CA ASP A 481 -8.84 21.02 26.54
C ASP A 481 -7.72 19.97 26.63
N ASN A 482 -7.97 18.76 26.11
CA ASN A 482 -7.00 17.66 26.11
C ASN A 482 -7.11 16.82 24.84
N VAL A 483 -5.98 16.29 24.38
CA VAL A 483 -5.88 15.32 23.27
C VAL A 483 -4.86 14.24 23.64
N LYS A 484 -5.12 12.99 23.22
CA LYS A 484 -4.29 11.81 23.53
C LYS A 484 -3.42 11.44 22.35
N ASN A 485 -2.29 10.79 22.63
CA ASN A 485 -1.50 10.11 21.60
C ASN A 485 -2.33 9.00 20.92
N GLY A 486 -2.07 8.79 19.65
CA GLY A 486 -2.79 7.80 18.86
C GLY A 486 -2.07 7.40 17.56
N ILE A 487 -2.88 7.01 16.58
CA ILE A 487 -2.46 6.62 15.25
C ILE A 487 -3.32 7.37 14.21
N LEU A 488 -2.92 7.35 12.94
CA LEU A 488 -3.67 8.05 11.88
C LEU A 488 -5.12 7.56 11.75
N ALA A 489 -5.39 6.31 12.03
CA ALA A 489 -6.74 5.73 12.03
C ALA A 489 -7.69 6.34 13.09
N ASP A 490 -7.16 7.04 14.09
CA ASP A 490 -7.94 7.67 15.16
C ASP A 490 -8.47 9.06 14.75
N VAL A 491 -7.99 9.61 13.64
CA VAL A 491 -8.30 10.99 13.19
C VAL A 491 -9.77 11.12 12.76
N ALA A 492 -10.26 10.27 11.86
CA ALA A 492 -11.67 10.34 11.42
C ALA A 492 -12.67 10.13 12.55
N PRO A 493 -12.54 9.13 13.44
CA PRO A 493 -13.38 9.02 14.64
C PRO A 493 -13.37 10.30 15.50
N THR A 494 -12.20 10.89 15.72
CA THR A 494 -12.04 12.13 16.50
C THR A 494 -12.75 13.31 15.83
N ILE A 495 -12.61 13.47 14.50
CA ILE A 495 -13.34 14.47 13.71
C ILE A 495 -14.84 14.29 13.86
N LEU A 496 -15.36 13.06 13.67
CA LEU A 496 -16.79 12.77 13.81
C LEU A 496 -17.31 13.11 15.20
N LYS A 497 -16.53 12.80 16.26
CA LYS A 497 -16.88 13.17 17.64
C LYS A 497 -16.98 14.70 17.82
N ILE A 498 -16.00 15.46 17.29
CA ILE A 498 -16.00 16.93 17.41
C ILE A 498 -17.22 17.54 16.71
N ILE A 499 -17.60 17.04 15.53
CA ILE A 499 -18.76 17.58 14.79
C ILE A 499 -20.11 16.98 15.23
N GLY A 500 -20.11 16.06 16.22
CA GLY A 500 -21.32 15.47 16.79
C GLY A 500 -21.97 14.38 15.95
N ILE A 501 -21.19 13.66 15.14
CA ILE A 501 -21.65 12.52 14.34
C ILE A 501 -21.12 11.22 14.93
N GLU A 502 -21.97 10.23 15.10
CA GLU A 502 -21.57 8.90 15.58
C GLU A 502 -20.72 8.19 14.52
N LYS A 503 -19.58 7.61 14.92
CA LYS A 503 -18.74 6.84 14.02
C LYS A 503 -19.38 5.50 13.68
N PRO A 504 -19.29 5.04 12.41
CA PRO A 504 -19.76 3.71 12.04
C PRO A 504 -18.93 2.60 12.68
N SER A 505 -19.52 1.42 12.85
CA SER A 505 -18.86 0.26 13.49
C SER A 505 -17.56 -0.18 12.80
N LYS A 506 -17.45 0.03 11.50
CA LYS A 506 -16.23 -0.28 10.74
C LYS A 506 -15.06 0.65 11.06
N MET A 507 -15.30 1.84 11.57
CA MET A 507 -14.24 2.72 12.07
C MET A 507 -13.78 2.22 13.45
N THR A 508 -12.70 1.43 13.47
CA THR A 508 -12.14 0.85 14.69
C THR A 508 -11.23 1.81 15.47
N GLY A 509 -10.84 2.92 14.86
CA GLY A 509 -10.05 3.97 15.50
C GLY A 509 -10.73 4.54 16.76
N LYS A 510 -9.93 5.07 17.68
CA LYS A 510 -10.36 5.60 18.98
C LYS A 510 -10.66 7.10 18.88
N TYR A 511 -11.39 7.61 19.85
CA TYR A 511 -11.50 9.05 20.07
C TYR A 511 -10.27 9.55 20.85
N LEU A 512 -9.62 10.58 20.33
CA LEU A 512 -8.44 11.17 20.96
C LEU A 512 -8.80 12.33 21.91
N VAL A 513 -10.03 12.81 21.87
CA VAL A 513 -10.59 13.86 22.73
C VAL A 513 -11.64 13.33 23.66
#